data_9a851141ef2839c3b8740b59e5cec2da
#
_entry.id   9a851141ef2839c3b8740b59e5cec2da
#
_cell.length_a   1.000
_cell.length_b   1.000
_cell.length_c   1.000
_cell.angle_alpha   90.00
_cell.angle_beta   90.00
_cell.angle_gamma   90.00
#
_symmetry.space_group_name_H-M   'P 1'
#
loop_
_entity.id
_entity.type
_entity.pdbx_description
1 polymer ?
#
loop_
_entity_poly.entity_id
_entity_poly.type
_entity_poly.pdbx_seq_one_letter_code
_entity_poly.pdbx_strand_id
1 'polypeptide(L)'
;MSDEFDSNVMIASPHGPLTAPVDRLSTLFALRLVLSLGPKFNLRRDINDIMTLAARHLVWPVSIAQKVQKFLVGRCAEMPAWAGVGKLSPEEFITRHGVWNGTYDDTTLFYYLDEFCKQNGKDILALFQGSVDALAKQTRDTPVRLTENIGMLARVLSLTAAERTLIECAALAKCTRDLRPILV
;
A
#
# COMPACT_ATOMS: atom_id res chain seq x y z
N MET A 1 16.54 -30.92 -7.42
CA MET A 1 17.19 -29.69 -6.98
C MET A 1 16.09 -28.66 -6.95
N SER A 2 15.50 -28.48 -5.79
CA SER A 2 14.38 -27.56 -5.58
C SER A 2 14.99 -26.17 -5.40
N ASP A 3 14.76 -25.27 -6.36
CA ASP A 3 15.02 -23.85 -6.18
C ASP A 3 14.08 -23.32 -5.09
N GLU A 4 14.59 -23.29 -3.90
CA GLU A 4 14.04 -22.52 -2.79
C GLU A 4 14.24 -21.03 -3.16
N PHE A 5 13.34 -20.51 -4.00
CA PHE A 5 13.28 -19.09 -4.31
C PHE A 5 13.06 -18.35 -3.00
N ASP A 6 14.02 -17.53 -2.65
CA ASP A 6 14.05 -16.70 -1.45
C ASP A 6 12.79 -15.84 -1.38
N SER A 7 11.77 -16.30 -0.64
CA SER A 7 10.44 -15.72 -0.54
C SER A 7 10.44 -14.32 0.11
N ASN A 8 11.60 -13.84 0.54
CA ASN A 8 11.81 -12.60 1.26
C ASN A 8 12.30 -11.43 0.39
N VAL A 9 12.52 -11.62 -0.91
CA VAL A 9 12.91 -10.52 -1.78
C VAL A 9 11.73 -9.59 -1.99
N MET A 10 11.93 -8.30 -1.66
CA MET A 10 10.91 -7.26 -1.71
C MET A 10 11.23 -6.27 -2.84
N ILE A 11 10.22 -5.94 -3.63
CA ILE A 11 10.31 -4.98 -4.73
C ILE A 11 9.66 -3.66 -4.27
N ALA A 12 10.45 -2.59 -4.19
CA ALA A 12 9.92 -1.27 -3.86
C ALA A 12 9.07 -0.70 -5.01
N SER A 13 8.04 0.05 -4.66
CA SER A 13 7.27 0.81 -5.66
C SER A 13 8.20 1.80 -6.39
N PRO A 14 8.08 1.92 -7.71
CA PRO A 14 8.90 2.84 -8.50
C PRO A 14 8.74 4.33 -8.12
N HIS A 15 7.74 4.68 -7.32
CA HIS A 15 7.51 6.05 -6.83
C HIS A 15 8.14 6.36 -5.46
N GLY A 16 8.87 5.42 -4.85
CA GLY A 16 9.23 5.44 -3.42
C GLY A 16 9.86 6.72 -2.83
N PRO A 17 10.89 7.37 -3.41
CA PRO A 17 11.55 8.47 -2.71
C PRO A 17 10.95 9.87 -2.92
N LEU A 18 10.05 10.06 -3.88
CA LEU A 18 9.56 11.39 -4.29
C LEU A 18 8.28 11.85 -3.57
N THR A 19 7.73 11.03 -2.69
CA THR A 19 6.49 11.35 -1.99
C THR A 19 6.73 12.19 -0.74
N ALA A 20 5.82 13.14 -0.48
CA ALA A 20 5.90 13.97 0.71
C ALA A 20 5.90 13.12 1.99
N PRO A 21 6.67 13.49 3.02
CA PRO A 21 6.71 12.76 4.29
C PRO A 21 5.33 12.53 4.92
N VAL A 22 4.41 13.48 4.73
CA VAL A 22 3.03 13.39 5.22
C VAL A 22 2.24 12.31 4.50
N ASP A 23 2.45 12.11 3.19
CA ASP A 23 1.77 11.08 2.41
C ASP A 23 2.19 9.68 2.88
N ARG A 24 3.48 9.49 3.17
CA ARG A 24 3.99 8.23 3.75
C ARG A 24 3.36 7.93 5.10
N LEU A 25 3.26 8.95 5.95
CA LEU A 25 2.65 8.80 7.27
C LEU A 25 1.15 8.49 7.17
N SER A 26 0.44 9.15 6.26
CA SER A 26 -0.98 8.91 5.98
C SER A 26 -1.21 7.49 5.44
N THR A 27 -0.35 7.03 4.53
CA THR A 27 -0.39 5.66 4.02
C THR A 27 -0.13 4.63 5.13
N LEU A 28 0.89 4.87 5.96
CA LEU A 28 1.20 4.00 7.09
C LEU A 28 0.01 3.89 8.05
N PHE A 29 -0.64 5.02 8.34
CA PHE A 29 -1.83 5.05 9.19
C PHE A 29 -3.00 4.27 8.57
N ALA A 30 -3.31 4.52 7.30
CA ALA A 30 -4.38 3.83 6.58
C ALA A 30 -4.16 2.32 6.52
N LEU A 31 -2.97 1.87 6.15
CA LEU A 31 -2.65 0.44 6.07
C LEU A 31 -2.72 -0.24 7.45
N ARG A 32 -2.26 0.43 8.52
CA ARG A 32 -2.41 -0.09 9.89
C ARG A 32 -3.87 -0.22 10.30
N LEU A 33 -4.70 0.76 9.96
CA LEU A 33 -6.14 0.70 10.22
C LEU A 33 -6.77 -0.49 9.51
N VAL A 34 -6.49 -0.68 8.22
CA VAL A 34 -6.97 -1.82 7.43
C VAL A 34 -6.56 -3.15 8.04
N LEU A 35 -5.29 -3.28 8.41
CA LEU A 35 -4.78 -4.51 9.03
C LEU A 35 -5.41 -4.77 10.41
N SER A 36 -5.70 -3.72 11.19
CA SER A 36 -6.34 -3.85 12.51
C SER A 36 -7.81 -4.28 12.42
N LEU A 37 -8.51 -3.87 11.36
CA LEU A 37 -9.89 -4.28 11.08
C LEU A 37 -9.96 -5.73 10.55
N GLY A 38 -8.86 -6.22 9.98
CA GLY A 38 -8.72 -7.59 9.49
C GLY A 38 -9.83 -8.00 8.53
N PRO A 39 -10.41 -9.23 8.67
CA PRO A 39 -11.45 -9.75 7.77
C PRO A 39 -12.76 -8.96 7.81
N LYS A 40 -12.97 -8.12 8.82
CA LYS A 40 -14.15 -7.24 8.92
C LYS A 40 -14.08 -6.07 7.96
N PHE A 41 -12.87 -5.71 7.51
CA PHE A 41 -12.68 -4.69 6.51
C PHE A 41 -13.21 -5.19 5.16
N ASN A 42 -14.14 -4.46 4.57
CA ASN A 42 -14.67 -4.83 3.27
C ASN A 42 -13.71 -4.34 2.17
N LEU A 43 -12.64 -5.10 1.94
CA LEU A 43 -11.64 -4.83 0.90
C LEU A 43 -12.27 -4.54 -0.47
N ARG A 44 -13.47 -5.06 -0.73
CA ARG A 44 -14.16 -4.85 -2.00
C ARG A 44 -14.65 -3.42 -2.21
N ARG A 45 -15.12 -2.78 -1.15
CA ARG A 45 -15.71 -1.43 -1.24
C ARG A 45 -14.63 -0.36 -1.27
N ASP A 46 -13.60 -0.56 -0.44
CA ASP A 46 -12.70 0.53 -0.05
C ASP A 46 -11.29 0.37 -0.64
N ILE A 47 -11.05 -0.70 -1.42
CA ILE A 47 -9.72 -0.97 -1.98
C ILE A 47 -9.23 0.13 -2.91
N ASN A 48 -10.13 0.80 -3.64
CA ASN A 48 -9.77 1.88 -4.55
C ASN A 48 -9.22 3.08 -3.79
N ASP A 49 -9.89 3.46 -2.70
CA ASP A 49 -9.48 4.59 -1.87
C ASP A 49 -8.14 4.28 -1.21
N ILE A 50 -7.98 3.04 -0.71
CA ILE A 50 -6.71 2.57 -0.14
C ILE A 50 -5.61 2.56 -1.19
N MET A 51 -5.88 2.05 -2.40
CA MET A 51 -4.89 1.98 -3.46
C MET A 51 -4.49 3.36 -3.96
N THR A 52 -5.41 4.30 -4.08
CA THR A 52 -5.10 5.68 -4.44
C THR A 52 -4.07 6.28 -3.49
N LEU A 53 -4.19 6.02 -2.19
CA LEU A 53 -3.25 6.50 -1.19
C LEU A 53 -1.98 5.63 -1.14
N ALA A 54 -2.12 4.31 -1.15
CA ALA A 54 -1.05 3.37 -0.83
C ALA A 54 -0.19 2.96 -2.04
N ALA A 55 -0.73 3.02 -3.25
CA ALA A 55 -0.09 2.47 -4.45
C ALA A 55 1.36 2.91 -4.65
N ARG A 56 1.66 4.18 -4.32
CA ARG A 56 3.01 4.77 -4.43
C ARG A 56 4.00 4.24 -3.39
N HIS A 57 3.50 3.59 -2.35
CA HIS A 57 4.28 3.16 -1.19
C HIS A 57 4.27 1.65 -0.98
N LEU A 58 3.60 0.90 -1.87
CA LEU A 58 3.56 -0.54 -1.76
C LEU A 58 4.95 -1.14 -1.95
N VAL A 59 5.26 -2.10 -1.13
CA VAL A 59 6.46 -2.92 -1.24
C VAL A 59 6.01 -4.35 -1.52
N TRP A 60 6.34 -4.83 -2.71
CA TRP A 60 5.83 -6.08 -3.24
C TRP A 60 6.74 -7.25 -2.91
N PRO A 61 6.28 -8.25 -2.13
CA PRO A 61 6.97 -9.52 -2.08
C PRO A 61 6.99 -10.16 -3.47
N VAL A 62 8.13 -10.67 -3.90
CA VAL A 62 8.29 -11.31 -5.23
C VAL A 62 7.23 -12.39 -5.46
N SER A 63 6.95 -13.19 -4.43
CA SER A 63 5.94 -14.25 -4.50
C SER A 63 4.53 -13.72 -4.78
N ILE A 64 4.17 -12.55 -4.23
CA ILE A 64 2.85 -11.93 -4.46
C ILE A 64 2.83 -11.28 -5.86
N ALA A 65 3.91 -10.60 -6.26
CA ALA A 65 4.05 -10.04 -7.60
C ALA A 65 3.85 -11.12 -8.68
N GLN A 66 4.48 -12.30 -8.52
CA GLN A 66 4.32 -13.45 -9.41
C GLN A 66 2.87 -13.98 -9.45
N LYS A 67 2.19 -14.08 -8.30
CA LYS A 67 0.79 -14.52 -8.24
C LYS A 67 -0.14 -13.56 -8.96
N VAL A 68 0.05 -12.26 -8.74
CA VAL A 68 -0.74 -11.22 -9.42
C VAL A 68 -0.45 -11.21 -10.92
N GLN A 69 0.82 -11.30 -11.31
CA GLN A 69 1.21 -11.42 -12.73
C GLN A 69 0.56 -12.64 -13.39
N LYS A 70 0.62 -13.80 -12.76
CA LYS A 70 -0.02 -15.02 -13.26
C LYS A 70 -1.54 -14.88 -13.37
N PHE A 71 -2.16 -14.23 -12.41
CA PHE A 71 -3.60 -13.92 -12.44
C PHE A 71 -3.94 -13.05 -13.65
N LEU A 72 -3.17 -11.99 -13.90
CA LEU A 72 -3.38 -11.09 -15.03
C LEU A 72 -3.15 -11.79 -16.38
N VAL A 73 -2.15 -12.65 -16.51
CA VAL A 73 -1.94 -13.46 -17.71
C VAL A 73 -3.18 -14.31 -18.00
N GLY A 74 -3.77 -14.94 -16.98
CA GLY A 74 -4.98 -15.74 -17.16
C GLY A 74 -6.25 -14.93 -17.44
N ARG A 75 -6.30 -13.68 -16.93
CA ARG A 75 -7.51 -12.84 -16.99
C ARG A 75 -7.55 -11.90 -18.20
N CYS A 76 -6.39 -11.43 -18.63
CA CYS A 76 -6.28 -10.32 -19.58
C CYS A 76 -5.41 -10.68 -20.81
N ALA A 77 -5.27 -11.97 -21.14
CA ALA A 77 -4.38 -12.44 -22.21
C ALA A 77 -4.61 -11.78 -23.58
N GLU A 78 -5.85 -11.42 -23.87
CA GLU A 78 -6.27 -10.83 -25.14
C GLU A 78 -6.20 -9.28 -25.15
N MET A 79 -5.94 -8.66 -24.00
CA MET A 79 -5.92 -7.20 -23.90
C MET A 79 -4.56 -6.63 -24.27
N PRO A 80 -4.50 -5.64 -25.20
CA PRO A 80 -3.22 -5.04 -25.63
C PRO A 80 -2.38 -4.46 -24.50
N ALA A 81 -3.00 -3.88 -23.48
CA ALA A 81 -2.32 -3.31 -22.32
C ALA A 81 -1.49 -4.35 -21.53
N TRP A 82 -1.87 -5.63 -21.61
CA TRP A 82 -1.24 -6.74 -20.89
C TRP A 82 -0.44 -7.68 -21.80
N ALA A 83 -0.25 -7.29 -23.08
CA ALA A 83 0.52 -8.09 -24.02
C ALA A 83 1.95 -8.31 -23.51
N GLY A 84 2.36 -9.58 -23.46
CA GLY A 84 3.71 -9.97 -23.06
C GLY A 84 3.98 -9.90 -21.53
N VAL A 85 2.99 -9.56 -20.71
CA VAL A 85 3.15 -9.44 -19.24
C VAL A 85 3.72 -10.72 -18.61
N GLY A 86 3.36 -11.89 -19.11
CA GLY A 86 3.85 -13.18 -18.61
C GLY A 86 5.33 -13.47 -18.92
N LYS A 87 5.99 -12.66 -19.74
CA LYS A 87 7.41 -12.79 -20.07
C LYS A 87 8.32 -11.91 -19.22
N LEU A 88 7.75 -11.02 -18.41
CA LEU A 88 8.49 -10.10 -17.56
C LEU A 88 8.99 -10.84 -16.31
N SER A 89 10.14 -10.44 -15.79
CA SER A 89 10.49 -10.78 -14.41
C SER A 89 9.52 -10.09 -13.42
N PRO A 90 9.39 -10.57 -12.19
CA PRO A 90 8.54 -9.92 -11.19
C PRO A 90 8.92 -8.44 -10.95
N GLU A 91 10.22 -8.13 -10.97
CA GLU A 91 10.75 -6.77 -10.82
C GLU A 91 10.35 -5.89 -12.01
N GLU A 92 10.53 -6.39 -13.25
CA GLU A 92 10.11 -5.67 -14.45
C GLU A 92 8.59 -5.47 -14.47
N PHE A 93 7.83 -6.49 -14.05
CA PHE A 93 6.39 -6.42 -13.95
C PHE A 93 5.95 -5.29 -13.01
N ILE A 94 6.48 -5.24 -11.79
CA ILE A 94 6.13 -4.17 -10.82
C ILE A 94 6.67 -2.82 -11.29
N THR A 95 7.87 -2.74 -11.85
CA THR A 95 8.41 -1.49 -12.39
C THR A 95 7.54 -0.91 -13.50
N ARG A 96 6.99 -1.76 -14.35
CA ARG A 96 6.18 -1.33 -15.50
C ARG A 96 4.72 -1.08 -15.15
N HIS A 97 4.11 -1.97 -14.38
CA HIS A 97 2.67 -2.00 -14.13
C HIS A 97 2.27 -1.62 -12.69
N GLY A 98 3.20 -1.67 -11.74
CA GLY A 98 2.97 -1.26 -10.35
C GLY A 98 3.01 0.25 -10.12
N VAL A 99 3.05 1.04 -11.19
CA VAL A 99 3.05 2.51 -11.12
C VAL A 99 1.62 3.03 -11.07
N TRP A 100 1.30 3.80 -10.02
CA TRP A 100 0.03 4.52 -9.96
C TRP A 100 0.07 5.76 -10.86
N ASN A 101 -0.75 5.78 -11.90
CA ASN A 101 -0.84 6.87 -12.89
C ASN A 101 -2.02 7.84 -12.63
N GLY A 102 -2.77 7.63 -11.53
CA GLY A 102 -3.95 8.45 -11.19
C GLY A 102 -5.25 7.93 -11.80
N THR A 103 -5.23 6.87 -12.59
CA THR A 103 -6.42 6.25 -13.18
C THR A 103 -6.73 4.89 -12.54
N TYR A 104 -8.02 4.55 -12.51
CA TYR A 104 -8.52 3.26 -12.06
C TYR A 104 -9.39 2.67 -13.16
N ASP A 105 -8.73 2.02 -14.11
CA ASP A 105 -9.34 1.38 -15.27
C ASP A 105 -8.69 0.03 -15.58
N ASP A 106 -9.21 -0.68 -16.55
CA ASP A 106 -8.76 -2.02 -16.95
C ASP A 106 -7.36 -2.07 -17.59
N THR A 107 -6.72 -0.92 -17.75
CA THR A 107 -5.32 -0.83 -18.18
C THR A 107 -4.33 -0.79 -17.02
N THR A 108 -4.81 -0.70 -15.78
CA THR A 108 -3.99 -0.58 -14.58
C THR A 108 -4.02 -1.83 -13.70
N LEU A 109 -2.88 -2.15 -13.07
CA LEU A 109 -2.75 -3.25 -12.12
C LEU A 109 -3.77 -3.14 -10.98
N PHE A 110 -3.99 -1.92 -10.50
CA PHE A 110 -4.79 -1.66 -9.30
C PHE A 110 -6.27 -1.98 -9.48
N TYR A 111 -6.78 -1.85 -10.70
CA TYR A 111 -8.14 -2.26 -11.05
C TYR A 111 -8.38 -3.76 -10.81
N TYR A 112 -7.41 -4.59 -11.19
CA TYR A 112 -7.50 -6.04 -11.04
C TYR A 112 -7.19 -6.54 -9.63
N LEU A 113 -6.58 -5.71 -8.78
CA LEU A 113 -6.31 -6.11 -7.40
C LEU A 113 -7.61 -6.34 -6.61
N ASP A 114 -8.71 -5.65 -6.90
CA ASP A 114 -10.01 -5.93 -6.29
C ASP A 114 -10.48 -7.36 -6.63
N GLU A 115 -10.36 -7.77 -7.89
CA GLU A 115 -10.73 -9.12 -8.31
C GLU A 115 -9.79 -10.18 -7.73
N PHE A 116 -8.49 -9.91 -7.74
CA PHE A 116 -7.49 -10.77 -7.11
C PHE A 116 -7.74 -10.95 -5.61
N CYS A 117 -8.09 -9.89 -4.90
CA CYS A 117 -8.44 -9.92 -3.47
C CYS A 117 -9.58 -10.88 -3.14
N LYS A 118 -10.58 -11.01 -4.01
CA LYS A 118 -11.73 -11.88 -3.77
C LYS A 118 -11.32 -13.34 -3.57
N GLN A 119 -10.23 -13.74 -4.21
CA GLN A 119 -9.70 -15.11 -4.16
C GLN A 119 -8.46 -15.23 -3.27
N ASN A 120 -7.70 -14.15 -3.11
CA ASN A 120 -6.36 -14.13 -2.51
C ASN A 120 -6.23 -13.06 -1.41
N GLY A 121 -7.26 -12.87 -0.59
CA GLY A 121 -7.27 -11.83 0.45
C GLY A 121 -6.10 -11.90 1.43
N LYS A 122 -5.60 -13.11 1.74
CA LYS A 122 -4.42 -13.29 2.61
C LYS A 122 -3.14 -12.72 1.97
N ASP A 123 -2.99 -12.84 0.65
CA ASP A 123 -1.82 -12.32 -0.06
C ASP A 123 -1.84 -10.78 -0.06
N ILE A 124 -3.01 -10.17 -0.17
CA ILE A 124 -3.15 -8.70 -0.08
C ILE A 124 -2.85 -8.20 1.34
N LEU A 125 -3.31 -8.89 2.37
CA LEU A 125 -2.95 -8.53 3.74
C LEU A 125 -1.44 -8.67 3.97
N ALA A 126 -0.78 -9.68 3.40
CA ALA A 126 0.67 -9.83 3.45
C ALA A 126 1.41 -8.70 2.70
N LEU A 127 0.89 -8.27 1.53
CA LEU A 127 1.40 -7.10 0.80
C LEU A 127 1.30 -5.83 1.65
N PHE A 128 0.17 -5.61 2.31
CA PHE A 128 -0.03 -4.45 3.19
C PHE A 128 0.88 -4.51 4.42
N GLN A 129 1.03 -5.69 5.04
CA GLN A 129 1.92 -5.85 6.18
C GLN A 129 3.38 -5.54 5.82
N GLY A 130 3.89 -6.10 4.73
CA GLY A 130 5.25 -5.80 4.24
C GLY A 130 5.45 -4.31 3.95
N SER A 131 4.43 -3.66 3.38
CA SER A 131 4.46 -2.21 3.11
C SER A 131 4.44 -1.39 4.42
N VAL A 132 3.65 -1.80 5.42
CA VAL A 132 3.66 -1.18 6.76
C VAL A 132 5.03 -1.26 7.41
N ASP A 133 5.69 -2.41 7.35
CA ASP A 133 7.00 -2.62 7.95
C ASP A 133 8.06 -1.72 7.30
N ALA A 134 8.05 -1.64 5.97
CA ALA A 134 8.93 -0.77 5.21
C ALA A 134 8.69 0.72 5.51
N LEU A 135 7.42 1.17 5.49
CA LEU A 135 7.04 2.56 5.80
C LEU A 135 7.36 2.94 7.25
N ALA A 136 7.12 2.03 8.19
CA ALA A 136 7.45 2.26 9.61
C ALA A 136 8.95 2.45 9.83
N LYS A 137 9.79 1.71 9.09
CA LYS A 137 11.25 1.90 9.10
C LYS A 137 11.61 3.27 8.52
N GLN A 138 11.12 3.60 7.32
CA GLN A 138 11.40 4.89 6.67
C GLN A 138 10.95 6.09 7.52
N THR A 139 9.79 5.99 8.19
CA THR A 139 9.27 7.07 9.05
C THR A 139 10.10 7.26 10.32
N ARG A 140 10.72 6.20 10.85
CA ARG A 140 11.66 6.30 11.98
C ARG A 140 12.97 6.97 11.56
N ASP A 141 13.47 6.60 10.37
CA ASP A 141 14.75 7.12 9.86
C ASP A 141 14.63 8.59 9.41
N THR A 142 13.42 9.02 9.05
CA THR A 142 13.12 10.39 8.61
C THR A 142 11.84 10.89 9.29
N PRO A 143 11.96 11.43 10.52
CA PRO A 143 10.81 11.94 11.27
C PRO A 143 10.07 13.04 10.53
N VAL A 144 8.75 13.05 10.67
CA VAL A 144 7.88 14.07 10.09
C VAL A 144 7.61 15.15 11.12
N ARG A 145 7.80 16.43 10.76
CA ARG A 145 7.54 17.57 11.67
C ARG A 145 6.17 17.53 12.36
N LEU A 146 5.17 17.01 11.64
CA LEU A 146 3.82 16.82 12.20
C LEU A 146 3.87 15.91 13.44
N THR A 147 4.54 14.77 13.35
CA THR A 147 4.67 13.81 14.46
C THR A 147 5.47 14.41 15.63
N GLU A 148 6.52 15.18 15.33
CA GLU A 148 7.33 15.87 16.37
C GLU A 148 6.49 16.90 17.10
N ASN A 149 5.74 17.75 16.37
CA ASN A 149 4.88 18.77 16.95
C ASN A 149 3.76 18.18 17.80
N ILE A 150 3.11 17.10 17.33
CA ILE A 150 2.10 16.38 18.11
C ILE A 150 2.73 15.73 19.34
N GLY A 151 3.94 15.21 19.24
CA GLY A 151 4.70 14.67 20.36
C GLY A 151 5.04 15.72 21.41
N MET A 152 5.36 16.95 21.01
CA MET A 152 5.55 18.08 21.93
C MET A 152 4.23 18.46 22.62
N LEU A 153 3.16 18.61 21.84
CA LEU A 153 1.83 18.92 22.35
C LEU A 153 1.35 17.87 23.35
N ALA A 154 1.53 16.58 23.04
CA ALA A 154 1.18 15.48 23.90
C ALA A 154 1.89 15.54 25.28
N ARG A 155 3.16 15.93 25.28
CA ARG A 155 3.92 16.11 26.53
C ARG A 155 3.41 17.29 27.36
N VAL A 156 3.16 18.43 26.72
CA VAL A 156 2.69 19.65 27.40
C VAL A 156 1.30 19.43 28.01
N LEU A 157 0.41 18.74 27.28
CA LEU A 157 -0.97 18.49 27.70
C LEU A 157 -1.15 17.18 28.47
N SER A 158 -0.08 16.43 28.71
CA SER A 158 -0.12 15.11 29.36
C SER A 158 -1.09 14.14 28.68
N LEU A 159 -1.14 14.13 27.34
CA LEU A 159 -2.07 13.30 26.57
C LEU A 159 -1.70 11.81 26.71
N THR A 160 -2.73 10.99 26.79
CA THR A 160 -2.60 9.53 26.68
C THR A 160 -2.18 9.12 25.25
N ALA A 161 -1.71 7.89 25.10
CA ALA A 161 -1.35 7.34 23.78
C ALA A 161 -2.56 7.35 22.81
N ALA A 162 -3.77 7.06 23.30
CA ALA A 162 -4.99 7.08 22.51
C ALA A 162 -5.33 8.50 22.02
N GLU A 163 -5.29 9.50 22.90
CA GLU A 163 -5.56 10.91 22.54
C GLU A 163 -4.53 11.41 21.54
N ARG A 164 -3.25 11.08 21.72
CA ARG A 164 -2.21 11.40 20.75
C ARG A 164 -2.52 10.79 19.38
N THR A 165 -2.90 9.50 19.32
CA THR A 165 -3.26 8.82 18.06
C THR A 165 -4.46 9.48 17.38
N LEU A 166 -5.48 9.88 18.14
CA LEU A 166 -6.64 10.60 17.61
C LEU A 166 -6.26 11.95 17.01
N ILE A 167 -5.38 12.72 17.67
CA ILE A 167 -4.89 13.99 17.15
C ILE A 167 -4.06 13.79 15.88
N GLU A 168 -3.20 12.76 15.85
CA GLU A 168 -2.45 12.40 14.64
C GLU A 168 -3.40 12.05 13.49
N CYS A 169 -4.41 11.22 13.74
CA CYS A 169 -5.44 10.86 12.77
C CYS A 169 -6.17 12.09 12.22
N ALA A 170 -6.66 12.97 13.09
CA ALA A 170 -7.38 14.18 12.71
C ALA A 170 -6.50 15.14 11.89
N ALA A 171 -5.24 15.31 12.28
CA ALA A 171 -4.28 16.13 11.56
C ALA A 171 -3.96 15.57 10.18
N LEU A 172 -3.74 14.24 10.06
CA LEU A 172 -3.51 13.57 8.79
C LEU A 172 -4.71 13.67 7.86
N ALA A 173 -5.93 13.44 8.37
CA ALA A 173 -7.16 13.57 7.60
C ALA A 173 -7.39 15.01 7.09
N LYS A 174 -6.86 16.02 7.79
CA LYS A 174 -6.90 17.41 7.34
C LYS A 174 -5.83 17.71 6.29
N CYS A 175 -4.65 17.15 6.42
CA CYS A 175 -3.52 17.38 5.52
C CYS A 175 -3.58 16.54 4.24
N THR A 176 -4.14 15.32 4.31
CA THR A 176 -4.17 14.36 3.20
C THR A 176 -5.61 14.12 2.78
N ARG A 177 -5.99 14.64 1.61
CA ARG A 177 -7.35 14.54 1.09
C ARG A 177 -7.78 13.08 0.91
N ASP A 178 -6.88 12.24 0.39
CA ASP A 178 -7.16 10.85 0.04
C ASP A 178 -7.29 9.92 1.26
N LEU A 179 -6.97 10.40 2.46
CA LEU A 179 -7.19 9.65 3.70
C LEU A 179 -8.65 9.72 4.18
N ARG A 180 -9.38 10.77 3.84
CA ARG A 180 -10.74 11.00 4.34
C ARG A 180 -11.73 9.89 3.96
N PRO A 181 -11.77 9.41 2.70
CA PRO A 181 -12.69 8.34 2.31
C PRO A 181 -12.47 7.04 3.10
N ILE A 182 -11.23 6.79 3.54
CA ILE A 182 -10.87 5.56 4.28
C ILE A 182 -11.38 5.60 5.73
N LEU A 183 -11.64 6.80 6.27
CA LEU A 183 -12.03 7.00 7.67
C LEU A 183 -13.56 7.07 7.88
N VAL A 184 -14.36 7.05 6.82
CA VAL A 184 -15.83 7.14 6.82
C VAL A 184 -16.44 5.76 6.56
#